data_6840e32af25c865cf276ba1d78276e98
#
_entry.id   6840e32af25c865cf276ba1d78276e98
#
_cell.length_a   1.000
_cell.length_b   1.000
_cell.length_c   1.000
_cell.angle_alpha   90.00
_cell.angle_beta   90.00
_cell.angle_gamma   90.00
#
_symmetry.space_group_name_H-M   'P 1'
#
loop_
_entity.id
_entity.type
_entity.pdbx_description
1 polymer ?
#
loop_
_entity_poly.entity_id
_entity_poly.type
_entity_poly.pdbx_seq_one_letter_code
_entity_poly.pdbx_strand_id
1 'polypeptide(L)'
;LSSGQEVPAQVIIACTGYQSMNESVAGIVSRGAADAIGPCWGLGSGVSGDPGPWQGELRNMWKPTAVDALWFHGGNLALSRFYSRFVALQLKARMEGVATPVYAAPEPLQRGL
;
A
#
# COMPACT_ATOMS: atom_id res chain seq x y z
N LEU A 1 6.22 -29.78 -3.09
CA LEU A 1 6.85 -28.65 -3.77
C LEU A 1 6.35 -28.61 -5.22
N SER A 2 6.32 -27.43 -5.83
CA SER A 2 5.91 -27.26 -7.25
C SER A 2 6.80 -28.06 -8.23
N SER A 3 8.01 -28.39 -7.81
CA SER A 3 8.95 -29.25 -8.54
C SER A 3 8.61 -30.75 -8.51
N GLY A 4 7.57 -31.16 -7.77
CA GLY A 4 7.28 -32.57 -7.52
C GLY A 4 8.21 -33.25 -6.51
N GLN A 5 9.18 -32.51 -5.95
CA GLN A 5 10.09 -33.04 -4.94
C GLN A 5 9.35 -33.27 -3.62
N GLU A 6 9.47 -34.45 -3.06
CA GLU A 6 8.97 -34.78 -1.73
C GLU A 6 10.07 -34.53 -0.68
N VAL A 7 9.70 -33.84 0.39
CA VAL A 7 10.56 -33.59 1.55
C VAL A 7 9.91 -34.23 2.76
N PRO A 8 10.49 -35.28 3.32
CA PRO A 8 9.96 -35.90 4.54
C PRO A 8 10.09 -34.91 5.72
N ALA A 9 9.00 -34.74 6.46
CA ALA A 9 8.98 -33.89 7.64
C ALA A 9 8.04 -34.44 8.70
N GLN A 10 8.48 -34.43 9.95
CA GLN A 10 7.65 -34.84 11.09
C GLN A 10 6.74 -33.71 11.56
N VAL A 11 7.15 -32.47 11.33
CA VAL A 11 6.41 -31.26 11.71
C VAL A 11 6.56 -30.21 10.61
N ILE A 12 5.48 -29.55 10.27
CA ILE A 12 5.49 -28.41 9.35
C ILE A 12 4.99 -27.19 10.11
N ILE A 13 5.81 -26.14 10.15
CA ILE A 13 5.44 -24.85 10.74
C ILE A 13 5.11 -23.89 9.60
N ALA A 14 3.83 -23.52 9.48
CA ALA A 14 3.35 -22.63 8.44
C ALA A 14 3.54 -21.16 8.88
N CYS A 15 4.58 -20.50 8.36
CA CYS A 15 4.86 -19.08 8.57
C CYS A 15 4.45 -18.29 7.31
N THR A 16 3.19 -18.34 6.94
CA THR A 16 2.68 -17.81 5.67
C THR A 16 2.36 -16.30 5.70
N GLY A 17 2.62 -15.64 6.82
CA GLY A 17 2.35 -14.21 6.98
C GLY A 17 0.89 -13.90 7.33
N TYR A 18 0.54 -12.63 7.23
CA TYR A 18 -0.79 -12.11 7.49
C TYR A 18 -1.56 -11.90 6.18
N GLN A 19 -2.88 -11.83 6.30
CA GLN A 19 -3.73 -11.38 5.21
C GLN A 19 -3.34 -9.96 4.79
N SER A 20 -3.40 -9.68 3.48
CA SER A 20 -3.08 -8.35 2.96
C SER A 20 -4.07 -7.29 3.46
N MET A 21 -3.59 -6.05 3.58
CA MET A 21 -4.40 -4.96 4.13
C MET A 21 -5.62 -4.63 3.24
N ASN A 22 -5.50 -4.76 1.93
CA ASN A 22 -6.64 -4.58 1.03
C ASN A 22 -7.70 -5.66 1.20
N GLU A 23 -7.33 -6.90 1.52
CA GLU A 23 -8.31 -7.93 1.88
C GLU A 23 -9.03 -7.63 3.20
N SER A 24 -8.37 -6.98 4.14
CA SER A 24 -9.03 -6.48 5.35
C SER A 24 -10.08 -5.42 5.00
N VAL A 25 -9.81 -4.55 4.03
CA VAL A 25 -10.78 -3.57 3.52
C VAL A 25 -11.99 -4.26 2.90
N ALA A 26 -11.80 -5.38 2.21
CA ALA A 26 -12.92 -6.15 1.67
C ALA A 26 -13.91 -6.62 2.75
N GLY A 27 -13.40 -6.97 3.92
CA GLY A 27 -14.22 -7.38 5.07
C GLY A 27 -14.86 -6.23 5.84
N ILE A 28 -14.22 -5.06 5.89
CA ILE A 28 -14.65 -3.92 6.71
C ILE A 28 -15.51 -2.93 5.90
N VAL A 29 -15.14 -2.68 4.65
CA VAL A 29 -15.78 -1.68 3.78
C VAL A 29 -16.56 -2.37 2.68
N SER A 30 -15.85 -2.88 1.66
CA SER A 30 -16.44 -3.65 0.56
C SER A 30 -15.37 -4.28 -0.33
N ARG A 31 -15.72 -5.31 -1.08
CA ARG A 31 -14.87 -5.90 -2.12
C ARG A 31 -14.50 -4.87 -3.19
N GLY A 32 -15.46 -4.06 -3.64
CA GLY A 32 -15.20 -3.01 -4.64
C GLY A 32 -14.17 -1.98 -4.18
N ALA A 33 -14.18 -1.59 -2.90
CA ALA A 33 -13.17 -0.70 -2.34
C ALA A 33 -11.77 -1.39 -2.32
N ALA A 34 -11.71 -2.64 -1.92
CA ALA A 34 -10.47 -3.41 -1.91
C ALA A 34 -9.86 -3.55 -3.32
N ASP A 35 -10.68 -3.85 -4.32
CA ASP A 35 -10.25 -4.00 -5.71
C ASP A 35 -9.81 -2.65 -6.31
N ALA A 36 -10.50 -1.57 -5.96
CA ALA A 36 -10.14 -0.21 -6.39
C ALA A 36 -8.78 0.24 -5.83
N ILE A 37 -8.47 -0.13 -4.58
CA ILE A 37 -7.19 0.19 -3.95
C ILE A 37 -6.07 -0.68 -4.51
N GLY A 38 -6.32 -1.96 -4.70
CA GLY A 38 -5.30 -2.92 -5.12
C GLY A 38 -4.29 -3.25 -4.01
N PRO A 39 -3.10 -3.75 -4.38
CA PRO A 39 -2.10 -4.19 -3.41
C PRO A 39 -1.62 -3.07 -2.50
N CYS A 40 -1.48 -3.39 -1.22
CA CYS A 40 -0.88 -2.51 -0.21
C CYS A 40 0.43 -3.11 0.26
N TRP A 41 1.36 -2.24 0.68
CA TRP A 41 2.68 -2.68 1.14
C TRP A 41 3.56 -3.18 -0.02
N GLY A 42 4.84 -3.38 0.24
CA GLY A 42 5.81 -3.65 -0.83
C GLY A 42 6.10 -2.43 -1.69
N LEU A 43 7.15 -2.50 -2.50
CA LEU A 43 7.62 -1.40 -3.33
C LEU A 43 6.98 -1.43 -4.72
N GLY A 44 6.84 -0.27 -5.30
CA GLY A 44 6.47 -0.09 -6.70
C GLY A 44 5.26 0.81 -6.89
N SER A 45 5.32 1.59 -7.94
CA SER A 45 4.23 2.40 -8.47
C SER A 45 3.65 1.75 -9.73
N GLY A 46 2.60 2.33 -10.29
CA GLY A 46 1.98 1.80 -11.50
C GLY A 46 1.14 0.55 -11.30
N VAL A 47 0.91 0.15 -10.05
CA VAL A 47 -0.06 -0.88 -9.71
C VAL A 47 -1.45 -0.25 -9.77
N SER A 48 -2.41 -0.97 -10.31
CA SER A 48 -3.80 -0.51 -10.35
C SER A 48 -4.26 -0.10 -8.96
N GLY A 49 -4.85 1.09 -8.87
CA GLY A 49 -5.35 1.64 -7.60
C GLY A 49 -4.31 2.30 -6.69
N ASP A 50 -3.03 2.27 -7.03
CA ASP A 50 -2.01 3.04 -6.30
C ASP A 50 -1.83 4.42 -6.96
N PRO A 51 -2.20 5.52 -6.29
CA PRO A 51 -1.97 6.86 -6.82
C PRO A 51 -0.52 7.30 -6.73
N GLY A 52 0.35 6.54 -6.07
CA GLY A 52 1.76 6.87 -5.90
C GLY A 52 2.58 6.56 -7.13
N PRO A 53 3.41 7.51 -7.57
CA PRO A 53 4.11 7.42 -8.85
C PRO A 53 5.52 6.80 -8.74
N TRP A 54 6.06 6.69 -7.55
CA TRP A 54 7.48 6.39 -7.35
C TRP A 54 7.73 4.90 -7.14
N GLN A 55 8.63 4.31 -7.91
CA GLN A 55 8.99 2.88 -7.80
C GLN A 55 9.55 2.49 -6.43
N GLY A 56 10.19 3.44 -5.74
CA GLY A 56 10.74 3.24 -4.40
C GLY A 56 9.76 3.46 -3.25
N GLU A 57 8.54 3.88 -3.53
CA GLU A 57 7.52 4.10 -2.49
C GLU A 57 6.80 2.81 -2.11
N LEU A 58 6.32 2.78 -0.87
CA LEU A 58 5.42 1.74 -0.42
C LEU A 58 4.02 1.95 -1.00
N ARG A 59 3.47 0.90 -1.58
CA ARG A 59 2.16 0.93 -2.22
C ARG A 59 1.06 1.23 -1.22
N ASN A 60 0.28 2.27 -1.51
CA ASN A 60 -0.92 2.66 -0.75
C ASN A 60 -0.71 2.92 0.75
N MET A 61 0.54 3.13 1.22
CA MET A 61 0.83 3.35 2.62
C MET A 61 1.07 4.83 2.93
N TRP A 62 0.41 5.34 3.97
CA TRP A 62 0.55 6.69 4.52
C TRP A 62 0.28 7.84 3.54
N LYS A 63 -0.47 7.57 2.51
CA LYS A 63 -0.88 8.52 1.47
C LYS A 63 -2.35 8.30 1.11
N PRO A 64 -3.00 9.24 0.40
CA PRO A 64 -4.34 9.02 -0.12
C PRO A 64 -4.38 7.78 -1.00
N THR A 65 -5.45 7.01 -0.90
CA THR A 65 -5.70 5.85 -1.77
C THR A 65 -6.66 6.23 -2.91
N ALA A 66 -6.90 5.29 -3.83
CA ALA A 66 -7.91 5.45 -4.87
C ALA A 66 -9.35 5.53 -4.32
N VAL A 67 -9.56 5.16 -3.06
CA VAL A 67 -10.85 5.30 -2.37
C VAL A 67 -10.81 6.53 -1.49
N ASP A 68 -11.72 7.46 -1.74
CA ASP A 68 -11.76 8.72 -1.00
C ASP A 68 -11.94 8.50 0.51
N ALA A 69 -11.29 9.34 1.31
CA ALA A 69 -11.30 9.29 2.76
C ALA A 69 -10.77 7.98 3.37
N LEU A 70 -9.97 7.19 2.64
CA LEU A 70 -9.36 5.97 3.12
C LEU A 70 -7.84 6.04 3.02
N TRP A 71 -7.16 5.77 4.13
CA TRP A 71 -5.69 5.67 4.24
C TRP A 71 -5.30 4.39 4.95
N PHE A 72 -4.15 3.86 4.59
CA PHE A 72 -3.51 2.81 5.36
C PHE A 72 -2.43 3.37 6.26
N HIS A 73 -2.46 2.92 7.49
CA HIS A 73 -1.45 3.21 8.50
C HIS A 73 -1.02 1.90 9.15
N GLY A 74 0.26 1.64 9.20
CA GLY A 74 0.76 0.36 9.70
C GLY A 74 2.28 0.33 9.80
N GLY A 75 2.83 -0.87 9.84
CA GLY A 75 4.25 -1.12 10.00
C GLY A 75 4.64 -1.39 11.44
N ASN A 76 5.95 -1.47 11.70
CA ASN A 76 6.46 -1.59 13.05
C ASN A 76 6.27 -0.26 13.82
N LEU A 77 6.49 -0.27 15.13
CA LEU A 77 6.28 0.90 15.98
C LEU A 77 7.10 2.12 15.54
N ALA A 78 8.30 1.93 15.03
CA ALA A 78 9.13 3.03 14.55
C ALA A 78 8.54 3.68 13.29
N LEU A 79 8.13 2.88 12.32
CA LEU A 79 7.47 3.34 11.10
C LEU A 79 6.13 4.02 11.42
N SER A 80 5.31 3.40 12.23
CA SER A 80 4.03 3.96 12.66
C SER A 80 4.22 5.31 13.34
N ARG A 81 5.17 5.41 14.28
CA ARG A 81 5.48 6.66 14.99
C ARG A 81 5.96 7.76 14.03
N PHE A 82 6.78 7.42 13.06
CA PHE A 82 7.30 8.39 12.10
C PHE A 82 6.23 8.86 11.14
N TYR A 83 5.54 7.95 10.48
CA TYR A 83 4.60 8.27 9.40
C TYR A 83 3.22 8.73 9.88
N SER A 84 2.83 8.48 11.14
CA SER A 84 1.57 8.98 11.70
C SER A 84 1.42 10.49 11.56
N ARG A 85 2.51 11.22 11.66
CA ARG A 85 2.52 12.69 11.50
C ARG A 85 2.11 13.13 10.09
N PHE A 86 2.57 12.42 9.07
CA PHE A 86 2.22 12.73 7.68
C PHE A 86 0.77 12.38 7.37
N VAL A 87 0.29 11.26 7.89
CA VAL A 87 -1.14 10.90 7.78
C VAL A 87 -2.01 11.93 8.50
N ALA A 88 -1.65 12.31 9.71
CA ALA A 88 -2.39 13.32 10.49
C ALA A 88 -2.45 14.67 9.76
N LEU A 89 -1.34 15.10 9.15
CA LEU A 89 -1.31 16.33 8.34
C LEU A 89 -2.24 16.26 7.13
N GLN A 90 -2.26 15.13 6.43
CA GLN A 90 -3.14 14.92 5.28
C GLN A 90 -4.62 14.92 5.70
N LEU A 91 -4.94 14.22 6.79
CA LEU A 91 -6.30 14.22 7.33
C LEU A 91 -6.74 15.62 7.75
N LYS A 92 -5.88 16.35 8.48
CA LYS A 92 -6.17 17.73 8.89
C LYS A 92 -6.33 18.65 7.68
N ALA A 93 -5.46 18.55 6.69
CA ALA A 93 -5.57 19.32 5.47
C ALA A 93 -6.94 19.13 4.78
N ARG A 94 -7.40 17.88 4.67
CA ARG A 94 -8.74 17.59 4.12
C ARG A 94 -9.87 18.18 4.94
N MET A 95 -9.78 18.11 6.26
CA MET A 95 -10.78 18.71 7.15
C MET A 95 -10.86 20.24 6.98
N GLU A 96 -9.75 20.87 6.61
CA GLU A 96 -9.67 22.32 6.34
C GLU A 96 -9.90 22.66 4.85
N GLY A 97 -10.29 21.70 4.02
CA GLY A 97 -10.49 21.92 2.58
C GLY A 97 -9.22 22.15 1.77
N VAL A 98 -8.07 21.82 2.32
CA VAL A 98 -6.76 21.92 1.63
C VAL A 98 -6.53 20.65 0.82
N ALA A 99 -6.22 20.81 -0.45
CA ALA A 99 -5.93 19.70 -1.33
C ALA A 99 -4.69 18.91 -0.89
N THR A 100 -4.78 17.59 -0.96
CA THR A 100 -3.67 16.66 -0.68
C THR A 100 -3.35 15.86 -1.95
N PRO A 101 -2.77 16.49 -2.98
CA PRO A 101 -2.48 15.80 -4.23
C PRO A 101 -1.40 14.74 -4.04
N VAL A 102 -1.51 13.65 -4.78
CA VAL A 102 -0.42 12.71 -4.98
C VAL A 102 0.34 13.13 -6.23
N TYR A 103 1.64 13.31 -6.13
CA TYR A 103 2.46 13.77 -7.24
C TYR A 103 2.55 12.71 -8.34
N ALA A 104 2.44 13.15 -9.60
CA ALA A 104 2.74 12.30 -10.74
C ALA A 104 4.24 12.00 -10.82
N ALA A 105 4.61 10.81 -11.28
CA ALA A 105 6.01 10.51 -11.58
C ALA A 105 6.53 11.55 -12.60
N PRO A 106 7.76 12.06 -12.44
CA PRO A 106 8.35 12.86 -13.49
C PRO A 106 8.44 12.02 -14.76
N GLU A 107 8.13 12.62 -15.88
CA GLU A 107 8.35 11.94 -17.16
C GLU A 107 9.81 11.48 -17.24
N PRO A 108 10.07 10.25 -17.70
CA PRO A 108 11.43 9.80 -17.85
C PRO A 108 12.14 10.80 -18.76
N LEU A 109 13.22 11.39 -18.25
CA LEU A 109 14.09 12.24 -19.05
C LEU A 109 14.43 11.46 -20.32
N GLN A 110 13.92 11.89 -21.47
CA GLN A 110 14.37 11.38 -22.74
C GLN A 110 15.89 11.62 -22.76
N ARG A 111 16.66 10.59 -22.50
CA ARG A 111 18.10 10.63 -22.73
C ARG A 111 18.23 10.74 -24.24
N GLY A 112 18.38 11.99 -24.71
CA GLY A 112 18.80 12.23 -26.06
C GLY A 112 20.10 11.47 -26.31
N LEU A 113 20.08 10.60 -27.27
CA LEU A 113 21.26 9.95 -27.83
C LEU A 113 22.08 11.00 -28.61
#